data_9c423884482435ca959bd4a7270d7b4d
#
_entry.id   9c423884482435ca959bd4a7270d7b4d
#
_cell.length_a   1.000
_cell.length_b   1.000
_cell.length_c   1.000
_cell.angle_alpha   90.00
_cell.angle_beta   90.00
_cell.angle_gamma   90.00
#
_symmetry.space_group_name_H-M   'P 1'
#
loop_
_entity.id
_entity.type
_entity.pdbx_description
1 polymer ?
#
loop_
_entity_poly.entity_id
_entity_poly.type
_entity_poly.pdbx_seq_one_letter_code
_entity_poly.pdbx_strand_id
1 'polypeptide(L)'
;MIRVQALSKNFSNIQAVDQVSFDARRGEVLGFLGPNGAGKSTTMKMLTCFIPPSSGTADICGFSILENPLQARAQIGYLPESAPSYDEMLVGEFLRFVGEVRGYSGKELHRRVSIVIEMTALGDVKDQMIETLSKGFRQRTSLAQALIHDPPVLILDEPTDGLDPNQKHEVRTLIQNMSEERTILISTHILEEVEAVCTRAMIISAGKV
;
A
#
# COMPACT_ATOMS: atom_id res chain seq x y z
N MET A 1 10.15 8.26 8.04
CA MET A 1 9.67 6.95 8.48
C MET A 1 10.11 5.83 7.54
N ILE A 2 10.32 6.12 6.27
CA ILE A 2 10.99 5.23 5.31
C ILE A 2 12.36 5.81 4.99
N ARG A 3 13.41 5.00 5.01
CA ARG A 3 14.75 5.36 4.52
C ARG A 3 15.25 4.24 3.64
N VAL A 4 15.65 4.55 2.41
CA VAL A 4 16.13 3.59 1.42
C VAL A 4 17.54 3.97 0.99
N GLN A 5 18.47 3.00 0.95
CA GLN A 5 19.89 3.23 0.65
C GLN A 5 20.39 2.23 -0.40
N ALA A 6 20.70 2.74 -1.58
CA ALA A 6 21.26 2.02 -2.72
C ALA A 6 20.54 0.68 -3.01
N LEU A 7 19.19 0.68 -2.87
CA LEU A 7 18.38 -0.53 -3.01
C LEU A 7 18.41 -1.02 -4.46
N SER A 8 18.77 -2.28 -4.66
CA SER A 8 18.90 -2.87 -6.00
C SER A 8 18.25 -4.25 -6.06
N LYS A 9 17.71 -4.59 -7.24
CA LYS A 9 17.15 -5.92 -7.51
C LYS A 9 17.47 -6.41 -8.89
N ASN A 10 18.11 -7.59 -8.93
CA ASN A 10 18.40 -8.32 -10.16
C ASN A 10 17.55 -9.59 -10.19
N PHE A 11 16.92 -9.85 -11.32
CA PHE A 11 16.28 -11.11 -11.66
C PHE A 11 17.04 -11.73 -12.83
N SER A 12 17.86 -12.74 -12.55
CA SER A 12 18.77 -13.31 -13.52
C SER A 12 19.59 -12.22 -14.24
N ASN A 13 19.33 -11.95 -15.52
CA ASN A 13 20.05 -10.96 -16.32
C ASN A 13 19.36 -9.59 -16.39
N ILE A 14 18.24 -9.40 -15.68
CA ILE A 14 17.46 -8.15 -15.69
C ILE A 14 17.70 -7.39 -14.40
N GLN A 15 18.28 -6.20 -14.48
CA GLN A 15 18.36 -5.27 -13.36
C GLN A 15 17.07 -4.46 -13.27
N ALA A 16 16.15 -4.92 -12.43
CA ALA A 16 14.83 -4.30 -12.28
C ALA A 16 14.85 -3.03 -11.44
N VAL A 17 15.79 -2.91 -10.48
CA VAL A 17 16.02 -1.73 -9.64
C VAL A 17 17.53 -1.57 -9.47
N ASP A 18 18.04 -0.34 -9.63
CA ASP A 18 19.45 -0.01 -9.62
C ASP A 18 19.77 1.15 -8.68
N GLN A 19 20.31 0.84 -7.50
CA GLN A 19 20.81 1.77 -6.47
C GLN A 19 19.83 2.90 -6.08
N VAL A 20 18.55 2.60 -6.02
CA VAL A 20 17.53 3.57 -5.63
C VAL A 20 17.71 3.97 -4.17
N SER A 21 17.76 5.29 -3.93
CA SER A 21 17.90 5.86 -2.59
C SER A 21 16.91 7.01 -2.40
N PHE A 22 16.17 7.00 -1.28
CA PHE A 22 15.26 8.07 -0.91
C PHE A 22 14.86 7.97 0.57
N ASP A 23 14.24 9.02 1.07
CA ASP A 23 13.55 9.03 2.35
C ASP A 23 12.10 9.50 2.19
N ALA A 24 11.22 9.07 3.08
CA ALA A 24 9.86 9.60 3.20
C ALA A 24 9.49 9.78 4.67
N ARG A 25 8.84 10.91 4.98
CA ARG A 25 8.57 11.37 6.34
C ARG A 25 7.09 11.22 6.70
N ARG A 26 6.79 11.31 7.98
CA ARG A 26 5.40 11.40 8.46
C ARG A 26 4.74 12.65 7.86
N GLY A 27 3.47 12.53 7.48
CA GLY A 27 2.73 13.60 6.81
C GLY A 27 3.05 13.74 5.32
N GLU A 28 3.85 12.84 4.75
CA GLU A 28 4.26 12.89 3.34
C GLU A 28 3.56 11.82 2.51
N VAL A 29 3.04 12.23 1.36
CA VAL A 29 2.62 11.34 0.28
C VAL A 29 3.66 11.40 -0.83
N LEU A 30 4.49 10.36 -0.93
CA LEU A 30 5.52 10.23 -1.95
C LEU A 30 5.04 9.42 -3.14
N GLY A 31 4.96 10.05 -4.30
CA GLY A 31 4.58 9.40 -5.56
C GLY A 31 5.78 8.80 -6.29
N PHE A 32 5.71 7.53 -6.66
CA PHE A 32 6.60 6.87 -7.61
C PHE A 32 5.97 6.90 -8.99
N LEU A 33 6.41 7.83 -9.83
CA LEU A 33 5.92 8.01 -11.19
C LEU A 33 6.85 7.33 -12.18
N GLY A 34 6.31 6.52 -13.08
CA GLY A 34 7.08 5.91 -14.16
C GLY A 34 6.27 4.91 -14.97
N PRO A 35 6.74 4.54 -16.16
CA PRO A 35 6.06 3.59 -17.03
C PRO A 35 5.99 2.19 -16.40
N ASN A 36 5.19 1.33 -17.01
CA ASN A 36 5.16 -0.08 -16.63
C ASN A 36 6.54 -0.72 -16.88
N GLY A 37 6.99 -1.56 -15.95
CA GLY A 37 8.33 -2.15 -15.99
C GLY A 37 9.46 -1.25 -15.50
N ALA A 38 9.19 -0.01 -15.06
CA ALA A 38 10.22 0.91 -14.56
C ALA A 38 10.86 0.49 -13.21
N GLY A 39 10.32 -0.50 -12.51
CA GLY A 39 10.82 -0.97 -11.22
C GLY A 39 9.97 -0.53 -9.99
N LYS A 40 8.84 0.16 -10.20
CA LYS A 40 7.95 0.64 -9.12
C LYS A 40 7.49 -0.47 -8.19
N SER A 41 6.74 -1.43 -8.71
CA SER A 41 6.20 -2.56 -7.92
C SER A 41 7.30 -3.45 -7.35
N THR A 42 8.44 -3.58 -8.04
CA THR A 42 9.62 -4.30 -7.51
C THR A 42 10.18 -3.60 -6.27
N THR A 43 10.31 -2.27 -6.30
CA THR A 43 10.75 -1.48 -5.15
C THR A 43 9.77 -1.63 -3.99
N MET A 44 8.46 -1.53 -4.23
CA MET A 44 7.44 -1.72 -3.19
C MET A 44 7.46 -3.12 -2.57
N LYS A 45 7.64 -4.17 -3.39
CA LYS A 45 7.77 -5.55 -2.91
C LYS A 45 9.03 -5.76 -2.05
N MET A 46 10.12 -5.06 -2.30
CA MET A 46 11.30 -5.10 -1.43
C MET A 46 11.04 -4.39 -0.10
N LEU A 47 10.44 -3.20 -0.11
CA LEU A 47 10.10 -2.44 1.10
C LEU A 47 9.13 -3.18 2.01
N THR A 48 8.19 -3.94 1.42
CA THR A 48 7.21 -4.76 2.16
C THR A 48 7.77 -6.13 2.59
N CYS A 49 9.07 -6.38 2.36
CA CYS A 49 9.72 -7.66 2.63
C CYS A 49 9.07 -8.85 1.91
N PHE A 50 8.39 -8.62 0.78
CA PHE A 50 7.80 -9.67 -0.05
C PHE A 50 8.87 -10.37 -0.88
N ILE A 51 9.88 -9.62 -1.35
CA ILE A 51 11.09 -10.15 -1.98
C ILE A 51 12.32 -9.52 -1.34
N PRO A 52 13.43 -10.25 -1.16
CA PRO A 52 14.68 -9.65 -0.67
C PRO A 52 15.33 -8.81 -1.78
N PRO A 53 16.01 -7.69 -1.44
CA PRO A 53 16.87 -6.99 -2.38
C PRO A 53 18.10 -7.82 -2.76
N SER A 54 18.71 -7.51 -3.90
CA SER A 54 20.01 -8.09 -4.30
C SER A 54 21.18 -7.36 -3.65
N SER A 55 21.03 -6.04 -3.38
CA SER A 55 21.96 -5.23 -2.60
C SER A 55 21.27 -3.97 -2.08
N GLY A 56 21.93 -3.26 -1.18
CA GLY A 56 21.34 -2.12 -0.48
C GLY A 56 20.39 -2.54 0.64
N THR A 57 19.76 -1.58 1.30
CA THR A 57 18.84 -1.82 2.42
C THR A 57 17.75 -0.76 2.50
N ALA A 58 16.76 -1.00 3.35
CA ALA A 58 15.80 0.01 3.76
C ALA A 58 15.41 -0.17 5.22
N ASP A 59 15.03 0.94 5.85
CA ASP A 59 14.49 0.99 7.20
C ASP A 59 13.05 1.52 7.16
N ILE A 60 12.15 0.83 7.83
CA ILE A 60 10.76 1.21 8.02
C ILE A 60 10.52 1.48 9.51
N CYS A 61 10.28 2.73 9.86
CA CYS A 61 10.10 3.14 11.25
C CYS A 61 11.27 2.70 12.17
N GLY A 62 12.51 2.63 11.65
CA GLY A 62 13.71 2.19 12.36
C GLY A 62 13.95 0.68 12.36
N PHE A 63 13.11 -0.10 11.67
CA PHE A 63 13.30 -1.53 11.51
C PHE A 63 13.86 -1.84 10.12
N SER A 64 15.01 -2.51 10.06
CA SER A 64 15.62 -2.94 8.80
C SER A 64 14.77 -4.03 8.13
N ILE A 65 14.54 -3.88 6.82
CA ILE A 65 13.82 -4.90 6.02
C ILE A 65 14.60 -6.23 5.94
N LEU A 66 15.90 -6.23 6.21
CA LEU A 66 16.78 -7.40 6.18
C LEU A 66 16.93 -8.06 7.54
N GLU A 67 17.19 -7.26 8.58
CA GLU A 67 17.49 -7.76 9.93
C GLU A 67 16.22 -7.95 10.77
N ASN A 68 15.21 -7.10 10.57
CA ASN A 68 13.98 -7.08 11.36
C ASN A 68 12.72 -7.13 10.45
N PRO A 69 12.60 -8.08 9.49
CA PRO A 69 11.54 -8.05 8.49
C PRO A 69 10.12 -8.20 9.07
N LEU A 70 9.95 -8.89 10.19
CA LEU A 70 8.66 -9.04 10.85
C LEU A 70 8.20 -7.71 11.48
N GLN A 71 9.11 -7.03 12.17
CA GLN A 71 8.85 -5.72 12.78
C GLN A 71 8.60 -4.66 11.71
N ALA A 72 9.39 -4.66 10.63
CA ALA A 72 9.18 -3.77 9.48
C ALA A 72 7.80 -3.98 8.85
N ARG A 73 7.40 -5.23 8.58
CA ARG A 73 6.06 -5.55 8.04
C ARG A 73 4.92 -5.17 8.97
N ALA A 74 5.13 -5.23 10.29
CA ALA A 74 4.12 -4.80 11.26
C ALA A 74 3.84 -3.28 11.18
N GLN A 75 4.77 -2.48 10.65
CA GLN A 75 4.61 -1.04 10.46
C GLN A 75 3.95 -0.66 9.12
N ILE A 76 3.68 -1.64 8.25
CA ILE A 76 3.26 -1.37 6.87
C ILE A 76 1.85 -1.90 6.61
N GLY A 77 0.98 -1.04 6.09
CA GLY A 77 -0.19 -1.43 5.33
C GLY A 77 0.17 -1.49 3.85
N TYR A 78 -0.05 -2.62 3.22
CA TYR A 78 0.29 -2.82 1.81
C TYR A 78 -0.93 -3.13 0.97
N LEU A 79 -1.12 -2.33 -0.07
CA LEU A 79 -2.09 -2.57 -1.14
C LEU A 79 -1.31 -2.89 -2.42
N PRO A 80 -1.22 -4.15 -2.85
CA PRO A 80 -0.62 -4.51 -4.14
C PRO A 80 -1.55 -4.14 -5.31
N GLU A 81 -1.00 -4.00 -6.50
CA GLU A 81 -1.74 -3.75 -7.76
C GLU A 81 -2.91 -4.74 -7.96
N SER A 82 -2.67 -6.02 -7.65
CA SER A 82 -3.69 -7.07 -7.63
C SER A 82 -3.77 -7.63 -6.22
N ALA A 83 -4.67 -7.05 -5.42
CA ALA A 83 -4.87 -7.51 -4.05
C ALA A 83 -5.62 -8.85 -4.04
N PRO A 84 -5.06 -9.91 -3.46
CA PRO A 84 -5.79 -11.15 -3.28
C PRO A 84 -6.96 -10.92 -2.32
N SER A 85 -8.12 -11.43 -2.68
CA SER A 85 -9.32 -11.44 -1.84
C SER A 85 -9.89 -12.85 -1.77
N TYR A 86 -10.68 -13.10 -0.74
CA TYR A 86 -11.50 -14.31 -0.66
C TYR A 86 -12.87 -13.95 -1.21
N ASP A 87 -13.06 -14.14 -2.51
CA ASP A 87 -14.20 -13.64 -3.27
C ASP A 87 -15.56 -14.14 -2.75
N GLU A 88 -15.60 -15.33 -2.16
CA GLU A 88 -16.77 -15.95 -1.55
C GLU A 88 -17.12 -15.41 -0.15
N MET A 89 -16.24 -14.62 0.48
CA MET A 89 -16.49 -14.04 1.79
C MET A 89 -17.30 -12.75 1.70
N LEU A 90 -18.09 -12.47 2.74
CA LEU A 90 -18.66 -11.14 2.96
C LEU A 90 -17.54 -10.14 3.33
N VAL A 91 -17.67 -8.89 2.92
CA VAL A 91 -16.67 -7.83 3.23
C VAL A 91 -16.35 -7.77 4.73
N GLY A 92 -17.39 -7.75 5.58
CA GLY A 92 -17.20 -7.69 7.02
C GLY A 92 -16.54 -8.94 7.62
N GLU A 93 -16.81 -10.12 7.07
CA GLU A 93 -16.17 -11.37 7.47
C GLU A 93 -14.71 -11.41 7.05
N PHE A 94 -14.42 -11.00 5.82
CA PHE A 94 -13.05 -10.89 5.32
C PHE A 94 -12.19 -9.95 6.19
N LEU A 95 -12.70 -8.76 6.52
CA LEU A 95 -11.97 -7.81 7.38
C LEU A 95 -11.77 -8.36 8.79
N ARG A 96 -12.75 -9.09 9.32
CA ARG A 96 -12.61 -9.78 10.62
C ARG A 96 -11.53 -10.85 10.55
N PHE A 97 -11.56 -11.70 9.54
CA PHE A 97 -10.54 -12.73 9.31
C PHE A 97 -9.13 -12.13 9.23
N VAL A 98 -8.96 -11.04 8.46
CA VAL A 98 -7.66 -10.34 8.36
C VAL A 98 -7.21 -9.82 9.72
N GLY A 99 -8.12 -9.26 10.52
CA GLY A 99 -7.81 -8.79 11.86
C GLY A 99 -7.40 -9.94 12.81
N GLU A 100 -8.06 -11.09 12.71
CA GLU A 100 -7.70 -12.29 13.47
C GLU A 100 -6.30 -12.83 13.10
N VAL A 101 -5.98 -12.88 11.81
CA VAL A 101 -4.64 -13.24 11.31
C VAL A 101 -3.56 -12.28 11.84
N ARG A 102 -3.92 -11.01 12.06
CA ARG A 102 -3.05 -10.00 12.68
C ARG A 102 -2.98 -10.11 14.20
N GLY A 103 -3.68 -11.08 14.81
CA GLY A 103 -3.66 -11.35 16.25
C GLY A 103 -4.68 -10.57 17.09
N TYR A 104 -5.63 -9.89 16.47
CA TYR A 104 -6.71 -9.19 17.18
C TYR A 104 -7.88 -10.14 17.46
N SER A 105 -8.56 -9.93 18.59
CA SER A 105 -9.73 -10.72 18.99
C SER A 105 -10.73 -9.90 19.82
N GLY A 106 -11.94 -10.45 19.99
CA GLY A 106 -12.95 -9.90 20.87
C GLY A 106 -13.33 -8.44 20.55
N LYS A 107 -13.41 -7.61 21.57
CA LYS A 107 -13.84 -6.19 21.44
C LYS A 107 -12.89 -5.36 20.58
N GLU A 108 -11.59 -5.60 20.68
CA GLU A 108 -10.59 -4.85 19.90
C GLU A 108 -10.71 -5.17 18.41
N LEU A 109 -10.90 -6.42 18.04
CA LEU A 109 -11.15 -6.81 16.65
C LEU A 109 -12.40 -6.10 16.10
N HIS A 110 -13.52 -6.12 16.84
CA HIS A 110 -14.75 -5.45 16.42
C HIS A 110 -14.53 -3.95 16.22
N ARG A 111 -13.83 -3.30 17.15
CA ARG A 111 -13.52 -1.87 17.07
C ARG A 111 -12.71 -1.54 15.81
N ARG A 112 -11.67 -2.33 15.51
CA ARG A 112 -10.81 -2.12 14.34
C ARG A 112 -11.56 -2.32 13.04
N VAL A 113 -12.37 -3.37 12.95
CA VAL A 113 -13.22 -3.65 11.77
C VAL A 113 -14.21 -2.50 11.54
N SER A 114 -14.87 -2.01 12.59
CA SER A 114 -15.79 -0.88 12.47
C SER A 114 -15.10 0.39 11.98
N ILE A 115 -13.92 0.71 12.53
CA ILE A 115 -13.12 1.88 12.12
C ILE A 115 -12.76 1.81 10.64
N VAL A 116 -12.23 0.69 10.16
CA VAL A 116 -11.80 0.61 8.76
C VAL A 116 -12.98 0.60 7.80
N ILE A 117 -14.12 0.01 8.16
CA ILE A 117 -15.37 0.07 7.39
C ILE A 117 -15.84 1.52 7.24
N GLU A 118 -15.82 2.29 8.32
CA GLU A 118 -16.17 3.71 8.32
C GLU A 118 -15.18 4.52 7.48
N MET A 119 -13.88 4.39 7.74
CA MET A 119 -12.82 5.11 7.02
C MET A 119 -12.86 4.88 5.51
N THR A 120 -13.22 3.67 5.06
CA THR A 120 -13.21 3.31 3.63
C THR A 120 -14.61 3.33 3.00
N ALA A 121 -15.62 3.84 3.72
CA ALA A 121 -17.01 3.94 3.27
C ALA A 121 -17.58 2.60 2.72
N LEU A 122 -17.38 1.52 3.49
CA LEU A 122 -17.85 0.17 3.15
C LEU A 122 -19.16 -0.21 3.87
N GLY A 123 -19.77 0.71 4.63
CA GLY A 123 -20.95 0.44 5.45
C GLY A 123 -22.10 -0.25 4.70
N ASP A 124 -22.43 0.25 3.50
CA ASP A 124 -23.54 -0.25 2.68
C ASP A 124 -23.28 -1.62 2.04
N VAL A 125 -22.02 -2.03 1.95
CA VAL A 125 -21.62 -3.28 1.29
C VAL A 125 -20.97 -4.30 2.23
N LYS A 126 -20.91 -4.02 3.54
CA LYS A 126 -20.24 -4.90 4.52
C LYS A 126 -20.79 -6.32 4.58
N ASP A 127 -22.06 -6.49 4.22
CA ASP A 127 -22.78 -7.77 4.21
C ASP A 127 -22.92 -8.34 2.80
N GLN A 128 -22.20 -7.82 1.80
CA GLN A 128 -22.14 -8.34 0.43
C GLN A 128 -20.91 -9.19 0.20
N MET A 129 -21.02 -10.17 -0.70
CA MET A 129 -19.88 -10.99 -1.14
C MET A 129 -18.90 -10.14 -1.96
N ILE A 130 -17.61 -10.34 -1.76
CA ILE A 130 -16.55 -9.56 -2.43
C ILE A 130 -16.64 -9.72 -3.95
N GLU A 131 -16.97 -10.90 -4.48
CA GLU A 131 -17.13 -11.13 -5.91
C GLU A 131 -18.23 -10.28 -6.58
N THR A 132 -19.24 -9.86 -5.80
CA THR A 132 -20.37 -9.07 -6.33
C THR A 132 -20.11 -7.57 -6.31
N LEU A 133 -19.00 -7.13 -5.73
CA LEU A 133 -18.66 -5.72 -5.60
C LEU A 133 -18.20 -5.11 -6.93
N SER A 134 -18.48 -3.81 -7.11
CA SER A 134 -17.82 -3.02 -8.15
C SER A 134 -16.30 -2.96 -7.92
N LYS A 135 -15.54 -2.64 -8.96
CA LYS A 135 -14.06 -2.49 -8.85
C LYS A 135 -13.68 -1.49 -7.76
N GLY A 136 -14.40 -0.36 -7.64
CA GLY A 136 -14.15 0.64 -6.60
C GLY A 136 -14.37 0.11 -5.18
N PHE A 137 -15.44 -0.64 -4.94
CA PHE A 137 -15.68 -1.25 -3.63
C PHE A 137 -14.67 -2.36 -3.31
N ARG A 138 -14.21 -3.15 -4.29
CA ARG A 138 -13.11 -4.11 -4.09
C ARG A 138 -11.82 -3.40 -3.71
N GLN A 139 -11.50 -2.30 -4.38
CA GLN A 139 -10.30 -1.49 -4.08
C GLN A 139 -10.37 -0.92 -2.66
N ARG A 140 -11.53 -0.37 -2.24
CA ARG A 140 -11.74 0.10 -0.86
C ARG A 140 -11.66 -1.02 0.16
N THR A 141 -12.16 -2.22 -0.14
CA THR A 141 -12.03 -3.40 0.73
C THR A 141 -10.57 -3.80 0.90
N SER A 142 -9.79 -3.78 -0.17
CA SER A 142 -8.35 -4.06 -0.12
C SER A 142 -7.57 -2.97 0.65
N LEU A 143 -8.00 -1.70 0.55
CA LEU A 143 -7.44 -0.62 1.36
C LEU A 143 -7.80 -0.79 2.84
N ALA A 144 -9.04 -1.16 3.17
CA ALA A 144 -9.47 -1.46 4.54
C ALA A 144 -8.64 -2.59 5.16
N GLN A 145 -8.36 -3.66 4.40
CA GLN A 145 -7.44 -4.73 4.80
C GLN A 145 -6.05 -4.19 5.17
N ALA A 146 -5.50 -3.29 4.37
CA ALA A 146 -4.19 -2.70 4.62
C ALA A 146 -4.18 -1.81 5.87
N LEU A 147 -5.33 -1.27 6.28
CA LEU A 147 -5.50 -0.35 7.40
C LEU A 147 -5.87 -1.02 8.73
N ILE A 148 -6.27 -2.29 8.75
CA ILE A 148 -6.88 -2.97 9.91
C ILE A 148 -6.01 -2.89 11.18
N HIS A 149 -4.70 -2.85 11.06
CA HIS A 149 -3.75 -2.78 12.18
C HIS A 149 -3.23 -1.37 12.46
N ASP A 150 -3.82 -0.35 11.81
CA ASP A 150 -3.49 1.07 11.96
C ASP A 150 -1.99 1.37 11.74
N PRO A 151 -1.45 1.03 10.55
CA PRO A 151 -0.02 1.16 10.28
C PRO A 151 0.40 2.62 10.12
N PRO A 152 1.61 3.02 10.59
CA PRO A 152 2.16 4.34 10.37
C PRO A 152 2.66 4.57 8.93
N VAL A 153 2.85 3.50 8.15
CA VAL A 153 3.30 3.53 6.77
C VAL A 153 2.31 2.82 5.87
N LEU A 154 1.89 3.45 4.77
CA LEU A 154 1.10 2.82 3.71
C LEU A 154 1.91 2.75 2.43
N ILE A 155 1.91 1.60 1.79
CA ILE A 155 2.50 1.37 0.47
C ILE A 155 1.38 0.91 -0.46
N LEU A 156 1.07 1.73 -1.46
CA LEU A 156 -0.08 1.56 -2.35
C LEU A 156 0.43 1.44 -3.79
N ASP A 157 0.27 0.26 -4.38
CA ASP A 157 0.72 -0.02 -5.75
C ASP A 157 -0.45 0.15 -6.72
N GLU A 158 -0.41 1.22 -7.54
CA GLU A 158 -1.44 1.61 -8.52
C GLU A 158 -2.87 1.67 -7.90
N PRO A 159 -3.10 2.42 -6.79
CA PRO A 159 -4.34 2.32 -6.00
C PRO A 159 -5.60 2.75 -6.73
N THR A 160 -5.49 3.46 -7.83
CA THR A 160 -6.61 4.01 -8.63
C THR A 160 -6.70 3.41 -10.03
N ASP A 161 -5.87 2.38 -10.35
CA ASP A 161 -5.85 1.81 -11.68
C ASP A 161 -7.19 1.19 -12.08
N GLY A 162 -7.64 1.53 -13.30
CA GLY A 162 -8.87 1.01 -13.89
C GLY A 162 -10.16 1.39 -13.14
N LEU A 163 -10.13 2.39 -12.26
CA LEU A 163 -11.31 3.00 -11.65
C LEU A 163 -11.86 4.11 -12.56
N ASP A 164 -13.17 4.32 -12.50
CA ASP A 164 -13.80 5.49 -13.14
C ASP A 164 -13.43 6.80 -12.42
N PRO A 165 -13.67 7.99 -13.02
CA PRO A 165 -13.26 9.27 -12.44
C PRO A 165 -13.82 9.53 -11.04
N ASN A 166 -15.07 9.13 -10.75
CA ASN A 166 -15.69 9.34 -9.45
C ASN A 166 -15.04 8.44 -8.39
N GLN A 167 -14.84 7.17 -8.71
CA GLN A 167 -14.15 6.22 -7.84
C GLN A 167 -12.69 6.64 -7.56
N LYS A 168 -11.98 7.15 -8.59
CA LYS A 168 -10.63 7.72 -8.41
C LYS A 168 -10.64 8.87 -7.41
N HIS A 169 -11.60 9.80 -7.55
CA HIS A 169 -11.73 10.93 -6.63
C HIS A 169 -11.96 10.46 -5.19
N GLU A 170 -12.83 9.49 -4.98
CA GLU A 170 -13.11 8.92 -3.66
C GLU A 170 -11.86 8.29 -3.03
N VAL A 171 -11.10 7.47 -3.78
CA VAL A 171 -9.86 6.85 -3.29
C VAL A 171 -8.79 7.91 -3.00
N ARG A 172 -8.64 8.93 -3.87
CA ARG A 172 -7.72 10.05 -3.63
C ARG A 172 -8.05 10.81 -2.35
N THR A 173 -9.32 11.10 -2.12
CA THR A 173 -9.80 11.77 -0.91
C THR A 173 -9.49 10.93 0.34
N LEU A 174 -9.70 9.61 0.29
CA LEU A 174 -9.33 8.71 1.38
C LEU A 174 -7.83 8.78 1.68
N ILE A 175 -6.98 8.74 0.66
CA ILE A 175 -5.52 8.81 0.82
C ILE A 175 -5.11 10.16 1.44
N GLN A 176 -5.66 11.27 0.96
CA GLN A 176 -5.40 12.61 1.49
C GLN A 176 -5.78 12.72 2.97
N ASN A 177 -6.97 12.24 3.35
CA ASN A 177 -7.44 12.28 4.74
C ASN A 177 -6.55 11.48 5.70
N MET A 178 -5.87 10.44 5.20
CA MET A 178 -4.96 9.61 6.00
C MET A 178 -3.53 10.15 6.06
N SER A 179 -3.18 11.11 5.20
CA SER A 179 -1.78 11.53 4.99
C SER A 179 -1.18 12.27 6.19
N GLU A 180 -1.96 13.05 6.94
CA GLU A 180 -1.44 13.87 8.04
C GLU A 180 -0.72 13.05 9.13
N GLU A 181 -1.21 11.85 9.40
CA GLU A 181 -0.67 10.99 10.46
C GLU A 181 0.25 9.88 9.97
N ARG A 182 0.31 9.64 8.66
CA ARG A 182 1.03 8.52 8.04
C ARG A 182 2.06 8.96 7.03
N THR A 183 2.98 8.07 6.72
CA THR A 183 3.84 8.17 5.53
C THR A 183 3.20 7.29 4.46
N ILE A 184 2.89 7.87 3.30
CA ILE A 184 2.25 7.13 2.22
C ILE A 184 3.16 7.11 1.00
N LEU A 185 3.40 5.91 0.47
CA LEU A 185 4.13 5.69 -0.78
C LEU A 185 3.15 5.16 -1.83
N ILE A 186 3.03 5.85 -2.96
CA ILE A 186 2.10 5.49 -4.04
C ILE A 186 2.88 5.25 -5.32
N SER A 187 2.64 4.14 -6.02
CA SER A 187 3.06 4.00 -7.41
C SER A 187 1.94 4.43 -8.34
N THR A 188 2.31 5.07 -9.42
CA THR A 188 1.42 5.36 -10.54
C THR A 188 2.21 5.59 -11.82
N HIS A 189 1.56 5.41 -12.97
CA HIS A 189 2.07 5.79 -14.27
C HIS A 189 1.37 7.05 -14.81
N ILE A 190 0.48 7.67 -14.03
CA ILE A 190 -0.38 8.79 -14.42
C ILE A 190 0.06 10.05 -13.65
N LEU A 191 0.53 11.07 -14.38
CA LEU A 191 1.00 12.33 -13.78
C LEU A 191 -0.10 13.06 -13.01
N GLU A 192 -1.32 13.10 -13.54
CA GLU A 192 -2.47 13.74 -12.89
C GLU A 192 -2.78 13.16 -11.50
N GLU A 193 -2.48 11.88 -11.26
CA GLU A 193 -2.66 11.26 -9.95
C GLU A 193 -1.61 11.76 -8.96
N VAL A 194 -0.38 11.92 -9.42
CA VAL A 194 0.70 12.49 -8.61
C VAL A 194 0.36 13.92 -8.19
N GLU A 195 -0.05 14.76 -9.15
CA GLU A 195 -0.43 16.16 -8.89
C GLU A 195 -1.62 16.28 -7.93
N ALA A 196 -2.57 15.33 -8.02
CA ALA A 196 -3.78 15.37 -7.20
C ALA A 196 -3.56 14.96 -5.73
N VAL A 197 -2.57 14.09 -5.43
CA VAL A 197 -2.49 13.44 -4.11
C VAL A 197 -1.12 13.58 -3.46
N CYS A 198 -0.03 13.63 -4.26
CA CYS A 198 1.32 13.54 -3.73
C CYS A 198 1.86 14.90 -3.26
N THR A 199 2.57 14.91 -2.14
CA THR A 199 3.30 16.08 -1.66
C THR A 199 4.69 16.20 -2.32
N ARG A 200 5.23 15.07 -2.78
CA ARG A 200 6.49 14.95 -3.51
C ARG A 200 6.42 13.77 -4.49
N ALA A 201 7.10 13.90 -5.61
CA ALA A 201 7.21 12.83 -6.60
C ALA A 201 8.65 12.45 -6.86
N MET A 202 8.85 11.17 -7.18
CA MET A 202 10.09 10.63 -7.72
C MET A 202 9.78 9.99 -9.06
N ILE A 203 10.57 10.32 -10.07
CA ILE A 203 10.44 9.71 -11.40
C ILE A 203 11.40 8.52 -11.46
N ILE A 204 10.83 7.34 -11.72
CA ILE A 204 11.62 6.13 -11.90
C ILE A 204 11.54 5.67 -13.35
N SER A 205 12.72 5.38 -13.93
CA SER A 205 12.84 4.87 -15.30
C SER A 205 13.98 3.86 -15.38
N ALA A 206 13.72 2.72 -16.00
CA ALA A 206 14.72 1.64 -16.14
C ALA A 206 15.43 1.29 -14.81
N GLY A 207 14.67 1.23 -13.72
CA GLY A 207 15.16 0.88 -12.39
C GLY A 207 15.90 2.00 -11.64
N LYS A 208 16.02 3.19 -12.18
CA LYS A 208 16.74 4.35 -11.60
C LYS A 208 15.76 5.51 -11.30
N VAL A 209 16.14 6.33 -10.32
CA VAL A 209 15.47 7.58 -9.95
C VAL A 209 16.27 8.76 -10.45
#